data_f70df643b321de21c6fb16fd1d167e3d
#
_entry.id   f70df643b321de21c6fb16fd1d167e3d
#
_cell.length_a   1.000
_cell.length_b   1.000
_cell.length_c   1.000
_cell.angle_alpha   90.00
_cell.angle_beta   90.00
_cell.angle_gamma   90.00
#
_symmetry.space_group_name_H-M   'P 1'
#
loop_
_entity.id
_entity.type
_entity.pdbx_description
1 polymer ?
#
loop_
_entity_poly.entity_id
_entity_poly.type
_entity_poly.pdbx_seq_one_letter_code
_entity_poly.pdbx_strand_id
1 'polypeptide(L)'
;MDVKTALLNRKSTRAFLDKEVSIEVINEIIEQSKTAPSGVNTQPWQVAVLNGESKSNLCNKFEEAFRAGDKGSMDYKYYPVEWKNEYKERRKECGLLLYSTLELSLIHI
;
A
#
# COMPACT_ATOMS: atom_id res chain seq x y z
N MET A 1 20.25 -4.24 -12.84
CA MET A 1 20.10 -4.94 -11.55
C MET A 1 19.56 -6.33 -11.86
N ASP A 2 20.16 -7.38 -11.30
CA ASP A 2 19.66 -8.74 -11.47
C ASP A 2 18.47 -9.03 -10.53
N VAL A 3 17.72 -10.09 -10.82
CA VAL A 3 16.50 -10.47 -10.08
C VAL A 3 16.79 -10.74 -8.60
N LYS A 4 17.90 -11.39 -8.27
CA LYS A 4 18.27 -11.67 -6.88
C LYS A 4 18.47 -10.40 -6.09
N THR A 5 19.20 -9.45 -6.65
CA THR A 5 19.44 -8.13 -6.03
C THR A 5 18.12 -7.35 -5.86
N ALA A 6 17.23 -7.41 -6.86
CA ALA A 6 15.90 -6.77 -6.74
C ALA A 6 15.07 -7.35 -5.60
N LEU A 7 15.04 -8.67 -5.47
CA LEU A 7 14.32 -9.35 -4.38
C LEU A 7 14.88 -9.03 -3.01
N LEU A 8 16.21 -9.03 -2.86
CA LEU A 8 16.87 -8.75 -1.59
C LEU A 8 16.71 -7.30 -1.15
N ASN A 9 16.68 -6.35 -2.10
CA ASN A 9 16.54 -4.93 -1.82
C ASN A 9 15.08 -4.47 -1.71
N ARG A 10 14.11 -5.33 -2.04
CA ARG A 10 12.69 -4.99 -1.93
C ARG A 10 12.32 -4.70 -0.46
N LYS A 11 11.74 -3.54 -0.24
CA LYS A 11 11.16 -3.16 1.07
C LYS A 11 9.79 -2.50 0.85
N SER A 12 8.95 -2.53 1.86
CA SER A 12 7.69 -1.79 1.87
C SER A 12 7.94 -0.38 2.37
N THR A 13 7.91 0.60 1.48
CA THR A 13 8.05 2.01 1.84
C THR A 13 6.69 2.56 2.23
N ARG A 14 6.58 3.21 3.38
CA ARG A 14 5.31 3.72 3.92
C ARG A 14 5.34 5.22 4.25
N ALA A 15 6.51 5.83 4.25
CA ALA A 15 6.69 7.27 4.35
C ALA A 15 7.42 7.79 3.12
N PHE A 16 6.95 8.89 2.57
CA PHE A 16 7.46 9.47 1.34
C PHE A 16 7.84 10.92 1.57
N LEU A 17 8.79 11.40 0.80
CA LEU A 17 9.18 12.79 0.80
C LEU A 17 8.08 13.63 0.15
N ASP A 18 7.95 14.88 0.61
CA ASP A 18 7.11 15.88 -0.06
C ASP A 18 7.88 16.48 -1.24
N LYS A 19 8.00 15.66 -2.29
CA LYS A 19 8.72 16.00 -3.52
C LYS A 19 7.84 15.70 -4.72
N GLU A 20 7.73 16.67 -5.60
CA GLU A 20 7.04 16.48 -6.88
C GLU A 20 7.68 15.37 -7.71
N VAL A 21 6.82 14.56 -8.32
CA VAL A 21 7.19 13.56 -9.31
C VAL A 21 6.72 14.05 -10.67
N SER A 22 7.63 14.15 -11.64
CA SER A 22 7.28 14.65 -12.97
C SER A 22 6.33 13.68 -13.68
N ILE A 23 5.53 14.22 -14.60
CA ILE A 23 4.57 13.44 -15.38
C ILE A 23 5.27 12.40 -16.27
N GLU A 24 6.48 12.69 -16.71
CA GLU A 24 7.30 11.78 -17.52
C GLU A 24 7.65 10.53 -16.71
N VAL A 25 8.09 10.70 -15.46
CA VAL A 25 8.39 9.57 -14.55
C VAL A 25 7.13 8.77 -14.23
N ILE A 26 6.00 9.43 -14.01
CA ILE A 26 4.71 8.76 -13.78
C ILE A 26 4.32 7.91 -15.00
N ASN A 27 4.40 8.47 -16.19
CA ASN A 27 4.11 7.78 -17.44
C ASN A 27 5.03 6.57 -17.64
N GLU A 28 6.32 6.71 -17.38
CA GLU A 28 7.28 5.60 -17.45
C GLU A 28 6.90 4.46 -16.51
N ILE A 29 6.54 4.76 -15.27
CA ILE A 29 6.10 3.76 -14.28
C ILE A 29 4.84 3.03 -14.78
N ILE A 30 3.86 3.77 -15.32
CA ILE A 30 2.62 3.19 -15.84
C ILE A 30 2.91 2.29 -17.05
N GLU A 31 3.75 2.73 -17.99
CA GLU A 31 4.12 1.93 -19.15
C GLU A 31 4.81 0.61 -18.75
N GLN A 32 5.73 0.66 -17.79
CA GLN A 32 6.37 -0.55 -17.26
C GLN A 32 5.37 -1.45 -16.53
N SER A 33 4.38 -0.88 -15.83
CA SER A 33 3.37 -1.64 -15.10
C SER A 33 2.40 -2.42 -16.01
N LYS A 34 2.25 -2.03 -17.28
CA LYS A 34 1.42 -2.75 -18.27
C LYS A 34 1.88 -4.18 -18.53
N THR A 35 3.12 -4.51 -18.18
CA THR A 35 3.65 -5.88 -18.35
C THR A 35 3.21 -6.83 -17.23
N ALA A 36 2.49 -6.35 -16.22
CA ALA A 36 1.98 -7.17 -15.13
C ALA A 36 1.06 -8.28 -15.65
N PRO A 37 1.20 -9.53 -15.16
CA PRO A 37 0.35 -10.63 -15.58
C PRO A 37 -1.08 -10.45 -15.08
N SER A 38 -2.05 -10.95 -15.86
CA SER A 38 -3.46 -10.98 -15.46
C SER A 38 -4.11 -12.31 -15.86
N GLY A 39 -5.26 -12.63 -15.27
CA GLY A 39 -6.02 -13.84 -15.63
C GLY A 39 -6.33 -13.86 -17.13
N VAL A 40 -5.95 -14.94 -17.81
CA VAL A 40 -6.05 -15.10 -19.28
C VAL A 40 -5.52 -13.91 -20.10
N ASN A 41 -4.63 -13.14 -19.50
CA ASN A 41 -4.04 -11.92 -20.09
C ASN A 41 -5.07 -10.88 -20.55
N THR A 42 -6.17 -10.74 -19.83
CA THR A 42 -7.24 -9.78 -20.16
C THR A 42 -6.84 -8.33 -19.95
N GLN A 43 -5.76 -8.07 -19.18
CA GLN A 43 -5.20 -6.73 -18.90
C GLN A 43 -6.29 -5.70 -18.47
N PRO A 44 -7.08 -5.95 -17.41
CA PRO A 44 -8.25 -5.15 -17.06
C PRO A 44 -7.90 -3.88 -16.28
N TRP A 45 -6.66 -3.46 -16.30
CA TRP A 45 -6.14 -2.38 -15.48
C TRP A 45 -6.76 -1.03 -15.84
N GLN A 46 -7.27 -0.35 -14.84
CA GLN A 46 -7.64 1.06 -14.91
C GLN A 46 -6.85 1.78 -13.82
N VAL A 47 -6.10 2.80 -14.20
CA VAL A 47 -5.22 3.55 -13.28
C VAL A 47 -5.62 5.01 -13.28
N ALA A 48 -5.98 5.53 -12.12
CA ALA A 48 -6.18 6.95 -11.88
C ALA A 48 -4.98 7.52 -11.14
N VAL A 49 -4.35 8.53 -11.70
CA VAL A 49 -3.24 9.26 -11.07
C VAL A 49 -3.75 10.57 -10.50
N LEU A 50 -3.50 10.80 -9.24
CA LEU A 50 -3.92 11.99 -8.51
C LEU A 50 -2.69 12.72 -7.97
N ASN A 51 -2.63 14.02 -8.18
CA ASN A 51 -1.60 14.88 -7.63
C ASN A 51 -2.20 16.20 -7.15
N GLY A 52 -1.39 17.05 -6.51
CA GLY A 52 -1.79 18.38 -6.06
C GLY A 52 -3.11 18.38 -5.27
N GLU A 53 -4.00 19.27 -5.63
CA GLU A 53 -5.29 19.47 -4.97
C GLU A 53 -6.19 18.23 -5.02
N SER A 54 -6.23 17.52 -6.14
CA SER A 54 -7.05 16.31 -6.29
C SER A 54 -6.62 15.21 -5.32
N LYS A 55 -5.30 15.03 -5.13
CA LYS A 55 -4.75 14.12 -4.11
C LYS A 55 -5.16 14.56 -2.71
N SER A 56 -4.99 15.85 -2.39
CA SER A 56 -5.33 16.41 -1.08
C SER A 56 -6.81 16.24 -0.76
N ASN A 57 -7.68 16.51 -1.72
CA ASN A 57 -9.13 16.34 -1.56
C ASN A 57 -9.52 14.88 -1.29
N LEU A 58 -8.89 13.92 -1.98
CA LEU A 58 -9.13 12.50 -1.73
C LEU A 58 -8.62 12.07 -0.34
N CYS A 59 -7.41 12.51 0.04
CA CYS A 59 -6.86 12.22 1.36
C CYS A 59 -7.74 12.76 2.49
N ASN A 60 -8.24 13.99 2.36
CA ASN A 60 -9.16 14.58 3.33
C ASN A 60 -10.44 13.76 3.49
N LYS A 61 -11.03 13.30 2.38
CA LYS A 61 -12.22 12.43 2.43
C LYS A 61 -11.95 11.09 3.13
N PHE A 62 -10.79 10.50 2.90
CA PHE A 62 -10.40 9.28 3.61
C PHE A 62 -10.21 9.53 5.11
N GLU A 63 -9.59 10.65 5.47
CA GLU A 63 -9.41 11.02 6.87
C GLU A 63 -10.75 11.28 7.56
N GLU A 64 -11.66 11.99 6.91
CA GLU A 64 -13.03 12.23 7.41
C GLU A 64 -13.79 10.92 7.64
N ALA A 65 -13.80 10.02 6.68
CA ALA A 65 -14.43 8.73 6.79
C ALA A 65 -13.82 7.89 7.94
N PHE A 66 -12.50 7.87 8.04
CA PHE A 66 -11.80 7.18 9.12
C PHE A 66 -12.14 7.76 10.49
N ARG A 67 -12.15 9.10 10.66
CA ARG A 67 -12.52 9.79 11.90
C ARG A 67 -14.00 9.58 12.26
N ALA A 68 -14.87 9.46 11.27
CA ALA A 68 -16.28 9.10 11.47
C ALA A 68 -16.50 7.63 11.88
N GLY A 69 -15.45 6.83 11.93
CA GLY A 69 -15.52 5.41 12.28
C GLY A 69 -16.04 4.52 11.16
N ASP A 70 -16.05 5.00 9.93
CA ASP A 70 -16.41 4.20 8.75
C ASP A 70 -15.34 3.11 8.55
N LYS A 71 -15.75 1.86 8.73
CA LYS A 71 -14.88 0.69 8.56
C LYS A 71 -14.90 0.15 7.13
N GLY A 72 -15.69 0.76 6.26
CA GLY A 72 -15.95 0.23 4.93
C GLY A 72 -16.67 -1.13 4.97
N SER A 73 -16.88 -1.69 3.80
CA SER A 73 -17.39 -3.04 3.60
C SER A 73 -16.40 -3.86 2.79
N MET A 74 -16.17 -5.09 3.19
CA MET A 74 -15.30 -6.01 2.46
C MET A 74 -16.14 -7.06 1.74
N ASP A 75 -15.92 -7.23 0.46
CA ASP A 75 -16.60 -8.25 -0.35
C ASP A 75 -16.15 -9.67 0.00
N TYR A 76 -14.96 -9.80 0.60
CA TYR A 76 -14.40 -11.08 1.05
C TYR A 76 -13.51 -10.91 2.28
N LYS A 77 -13.29 -12.02 3.02
CA LYS A 77 -12.38 -12.02 4.17
C LYS A 77 -10.93 -12.03 3.70
N TYR A 78 -10.25 -10.92 3.82
CA TYR A 78 -8.84 -10.78 3.43
C TYR A 78 -7.89 -11.60 4.33
N TYR A 79 -8.20 -11.67 5.62
CA TYR A 79 -7.42 -12.44 6.58
C TYR A 79 -8.08 -13.76 6.94
N PRO A 80 -7.31 -14.80 7.29
CA PRO A 80 -7.85 -16.05 7.84
C PRO A 80 -8.70 -15.77 9.08
N VAL A 81 -9.81 -16.50 9.24
CA VAL A 81 -10.63 -16.44 10.45
C VAL A 81 -9.86 -17.01 11.64
N GLU A 82 -9.13 -18.08 11.38
CA GLU A 82 -8.26 -18.72 12.37
C GLU A 82 -6.82 -18.68 11.90
N TRP A 83 -5.94 -18.25 12.79
CA TRP A 83 -4.51 -18.13 12.51
C TRP A 83 -3.75 -19.26 13.18
N LYS A 84 -2.91 -19.95 12.47
CA LYS A 84 -1.87 -20.81 13.06
C LYS A 84 -0.89 -19.95 13.87
N ASN A 85 -0.37 -20.51 14.97
CA ASN A 85 0.47 -19.76 15.91
C ASN A 85 1.70 -19.11 15.23
N GLU A 86 2.37 -19.84 14.36
CA GLU A 86 3.54 -19.35 13.61
C GLU A 86 3.25 -18.10 12.77
N TYR A 87 2.04 -18.00 12.19
CA TYR A 87 1.63 -16.81 11.42
C TYR A 87 1.20 -15.66 12.32
N LYS A 88 0.61 -15.96 13.49
CA LYS A 88 0.31 -14.95 14.51
C LYS A 88 1.58 -14.27 15.00
N GLU A 89 2.63 -15.04 15.29
CA GLU A 89 3.90 -14.49 15.77
C GLU A 89 4.57 -13.63 14.69
N ARG A 90 4.66 -14.10 13.44
CA ARG A 90 5.19 -13.30 12.33
C ARG A 90 4.43 -11.99 12.12
N ARG A 91 3.10 -12.04 12.20
CA ARG A 91 2.26 -10.84 12.11
C ARG A 91 2.53 -9.87 13.25
N LYS A 92 2.63 -10.37 14.48
CA LYS A 92 2.93 -9.59 15.68
C LYS A 92 4.32 -8.92 15.58
N GLU A 93 5.33 -9.68 15.21
CA GLU A 93 6.69 -9.19 15.02
C GLU A 93 6.74 -8.08 13.95
N CYS A 94 6.12 -8.31 12.81
CA CYS A 94 6.03 -7.31 11.73
C CYS A 94 5.31 -6.04 12.20
N GLY A 95 4.21 -6.17 12.95
CA GLY A 95 3.47 -5.02 13.50
C GLY A 95 4.29 -4.24 14.51
N LEU A 96 4.93 -4.92 15.45
CA LEU A 96 5.79 -4.27 16.45
C LEU A 96 6.96 -3.52 15.81
N LEU A 97 7.62 -4.14 14.83
CA LEU A 97 8.70 -3.50 14.08
C LEU A 97 8.22 -2.26 13.34
N LEU A 98 7.08 -2.35 12.66
CA LEU A 98 6.50 -1.22 11.94
C LEU A 98 6.19 -0.05 12.89
N TYR A 99 5.51 -0.32 14.00
CA TYR A 99 5.11 0.72 14.95
C TYR A 99 6.30 1.36 15.65
N SER A 100 7.31 0.55 16.02
CA SER A 100 8.55 1.10 16.60
C SER A 100 9.31 1.99 15.61
N THR A 101 9.34 1.61 14.33
CA THR A 101 10.01 2.37 13.27
C THR A 101 9.29 3.70 12.97
N LEU A 102 7.98 3.72 13.10
CA LEU A 102 7.16 4.92 12.90
C LEU A 102 6.94 5.74 14.16
N GLU A 103 7.55 5.32 15.29
CA GLU A 103 7.37 5.94 16.61
C GLU A 103 5.90 6.02 17.04
N LEU A 104 5.08 5.10 16.55
CA LEU A 104 3.65 5.03 16.88
C LEU A 104 3.44 4.22 18.16
N SER A 105 2.72 4.80 19.09
CA SER A 105 2.25 4.07 20.28
C SER A 105 1.13 3.11 19.91
N LEU A 106 1.15 1.90 20.48
CA LEU A 106 0.07 0.91 20.36
C LEU A 106 -1.29 1.43 20.90
N ILE A 107 -1.27 2.52 21.65
CA ILE A 107 -2.49 3.16 22.21
C ILE A 107 -3.21 4.00 21.14
N HIS A 108 -2.55 4.36 20.06
CA HIS A 108 -3.12 5.21 18.99
C HIS A 108 -3.76 4.40 17.85
N ILE A 109 -3.88 3.10 18.02
CA ILE A 109 -4.51 2.16 17.11
C ILE A 109 -5.76 1.59 17.77
#